data_3b2e9970cabebd4b6474df6c905fba21
#
_entry.id   3b2e9970cabebd4b6474df6c905fba21
#
_cell.length_a   1.000
_cell.length_b   1.000
_cell.length_c   1.000
_cell.angle_alpha   90.00
_cell.angle_beta   90.00
_cell.angle_gamma   90.00
#
_symmetry.space_group_name_H-M   'P 1'
#
loop_
_entity.id
_entity.type
_entity.pdbx_description
1 polymer ?
#
loop_
_entity_poly.entity_id
_entity_poly.type
_entity_poly.pdbx_seq_one_letter_code
_entity_poly.pdbx_strand_id
1 'polypeptide(L)'
;MTRFIGRRLLWAIPTLLLVTFLVYMALRLGTDPLESYKRINPRATRAKLEQYKNLNGLSDNYVLGYLNWLKNFVTFNWPRSIKGSREVFPALKDAMANTVRLGTLASIVGIAVGLFVGIFAALK
;
A
#
# COMPACT_ATOMS: atom_id res chain seq x y z
N MET A 1 25.06 -2.18 18.10
CA MET A 1 23.67 -1.79 17.80
C MET A 1 23.30 -1.96 16.32
N THR A 2 24.17 -1.63 15.38
CA THR A 2 23.97 -1.83 13.93
C THR A 2 23.65 -3.25 13.50
N ARG A 3 24.29 -4.26 14.09
CA ARG A 3 24.07 -5.68 13.79
C ARG A 3 22.67 -6.18 14.17
N PHE A 4 22.09 -5.61 15.21
CA PHE A 4 20.73 -5.92 15.67
C PHE A 4 19.67 -5.33 14.73
N ILE A 5 19.86 -4.08 14.30
CA ILE A 5 18.98 -3.40 13.35
C ILE A 5 19.03 -4.09 11.98
N GLY A 6 20.24 -4.44 11.51
CA GLY A 6 20.40 -5.15 10.24
C GLY A 6 19.71 -6.51 10.22
N ARG A 7 19.79 -7.27 11.32
CA ARG A 7 19.12 -8.56 11.45
C ARG A 7 17.59 -8.40 11.46
N ARG A 8 17.03 -7.37 12.10
CA ARG A 8 15.59 -7.09 12.08
C ARG A 8 15.10 -6.68 10.69
N LEU A 9 15.87 -5.84 9.99
CA LEU A 9 15.57 -5.47 8.61
C LEU A 9 15.57 -6.67 7.66
N LEU A 10 16.55 -7.59 7.83
CA LEU A 10 16.59 -8.82 7.03
C LEU A 10 15.36 -9.71 7.24
N TRP A 11 14.86 -9.83 8.47
CA TRP A 11 13.63 -10.59 8.75
C TRP A 11 12.34 -9.85 8.34
N ALA A 12 12.39 -8.53 8.28
CA ALA A 12 11.24 -7.74 7.81
C ALA A 12 10.93 -7.97 6.32
N ILE A 13 11.96 -8.19 5.48
CA ILE A 13 11.78 -8.42 4.04
C ILE A 13 10.91 -9.66 3.76
N PRO A 14 11.26 -10.88 4.23
CA PRO A 14 10.43 -12.06 3.98
C PRO A 14 9.03 -11.93 4.61
N THR A 15 8.92 -11.28 5.76
CA THR A 15 7.61 -11.03 6.38
C THR A 15 6.74 -10.12 5.52
N LEU A 16 7.30 -9.03 4.99
CA LEU A 16 6.61 -8.12 4.07
C LEU A 16 6.19 -8.84 2.78
N LEU A 17 7.08 -9.64 2.18
CA LEU A 17 6.76 -10.41 0.99
C LEU A 17 5.64 -11.41 1.25
N LEU A 18 5.64 -12.07 2.38
CA LEU A 18 4.59 -13.02 2.74
C LEU A 18 3.25 -12.31 2.95
N VAL A 19 3.23 -11.21 3.68
CA VAL A 19 2.00 -10.43 3.94
C VAL A 19 1.44 -9.85 2.64
N THR A 20 2.28 -9.25 1.80
CA THR A 20 1.84 -8.69 0.51
C THR A 20 1.35 -9.78 -0.44
N PHE A 21 1.95 -10.97 -0.42
CA PHE A 21 1.48 -12.13 -1.18
C PHE A 21 0.09 -12.60 -0.71
N LEU A 22 -0.12 -12.70 0.61
CA LEU A 22 -1.42 -13.09 1.17
C LEU A 22 -2.50 -12.07 0.83
N VAL A 23 -2.21 -10.79 0.94
CA VAL A 23 -3.14 -9.71 0.56
C VAL A 23 -3.45 -9.75 -0.94
N TYR A 24 -2.44 -9.95 -1.79
CA TYR A 24 -2.62 -10.11 -3.22
C TYR A 24 -3.55 -11.30 -3.55
N MET A 25 -3.33 -12.45 -2.90
CA MET A 25 -4.19 -13.63 -3.05
C MET A 25 -5.61 -13.37 -2.58
N ALA A 26 -5.79 -12.75 -1.42
CA ALA A 26 -7.11 -12.44 -0.86
C ALA A 26 -7.91 -11.51 -1.79
N LEU A 27 -7.28 -10.48 -2.33
CA LEU A 27 -7.91 -9.57 -3.29
C LEU A 27 -8.29 -10.27 -4.60
N ARG A 28 -7.48 -11.20 -5.03
CA ARG A 28 -7.71 -11.94 -6.29
C ARG A 28 -8.79 -13.01 -6.17
N LEU A 29 -8.90 -13.63 -5.01
CA LEU A 29 -9.93 -14.64 -4.73
C LEU A 29 -11.28 -14.01 -4.37
N GLY A 30 -11.26 -12.85 -3.69
CA GLY A 30 -12.48 -12.20 -3.19
C GLY A 30 -13.22 -11.40 -4.25
N THR A 31 -12.53 -10.79 -5.20
CA THR A 31 -13.14 -9.94 -6.23
C THR A 31 -12.30 -10.01 -7.49
N ASP A 32 -12.88 -10.33 -8.64
CA ASP A 32 -12.13 -10.25 -9.90
C ASP A 32 -11.84 -8.76 -10.23
N PRO A 33 -10.58 -8.30 -10.09
CA PRO A 33 -10.23 -6.91 -10.35
C PRO A 33 -10.49 -6.51 -11.81
N LEU A 34 -10.44 -7.46 -12.72
CA LEU A 34 -10.68 -7.23 -14.14
C LEU A 34 -12.18 -6.99 -14.42
N GLU A 35 -13.06 -7.73 -13.75
CA GLU A 35 -14.49 -7.47 -13.83
C GLU A 35 -14.87 -6.12 -13.22
N SER A 36 -14.28 -5.77 -12.09
CA SER A 36 -14.46 -4.47 -11.48
C SER A 36 -14.03 -3.34 -12.40
N TYR A 37 -12.90 -3.50 -13.10
CA TYR A 37 -12.44 -2.54 -14.10
C TYR A 37 -13.40 -2.42 -15.28
N LYS A 38 -13.92 -3.55 -15.80
CA LYS A 38 -14.91 -3.57 -16.90
C LYS A 38 -16.22 -2.89 -16.53
N ARG A 39 -16.70 -3.09 -15.30
CA ARG A 39 -17.95 -2.45 -14.80
C ARG A 39 -17.82 -0.93 -14.77
N ILE A 40 -16.67 -0.41 -14.35
CA ILE A 40 -16.44 1.04 -14.25
C ILE A 40 -16.10 1.64 -15.61
N ASN A 41 -15.48 0.86 -16.50
CA ASN A 41 -15.06 1.28 -17.84
C ASN A 41 -15.68 0.40 -18.94
N PRO A 42 -16.99 0.46 -19.17
CA PRO A 42 -17.67 -0.42 -20.13
C PRO A 42 -17.20 -0.24 -21.59
N ARG A 43 -16.59 0.91 -21.89
CA ARG A 43 -16.01 1.22 -23.21
C ARG A 43 -14.51 0.98 -23.31
N ALA A 44 -13.92 0.26 -22.36
CA ALA A 44 -12.48 -0.03 -22.39
C ALA A 44 -12.14 -0.94 -23.57
N THR A 45 -11.20 -0.52 -24.38
CA THR A 45 -10.66 -1.30 -25.51
C THR A 45 -9.92 -2.54 -24.99
N ARG A 46 -9.89 -3.62 -25.79
CA ARG A 46 -9.13 -4.84 -25.43
C ARG A 46 -7.68 -4.56 -25.02
N ALA A 47 -7.01 -3.66 -25.73
CA ALA A 47 -5.64 -3.25 -25.43
C ALA A 47 -5.51 -2.63 -24.01
N LYS A 48 -6.48 -1.82 -23.57
CA LYS A 48 -6.50 -1.26 -22.23
C LYS A 48 -6.76 -2.31 -21.15
N LEU A 49 -7.57 -3.31 -21.44
CA LEU A 49 -7.82 -4.43 -20.55
C LEU A 49 -6.57 -5.29 -20.37
N GLU A 50 -5.85 -5.59 -21.44
CA GLU A 50 -4.60 -6.32 -21.39
C GLU A 50 -3.52 -5.54 -20.66
N GLN A 51 -3.41 -4.24 -20.92
CA GLN A 51 -2.49 -3.38 -20.18
C GLN A 51 -2.80 -3.38 -18.68
N TYR A 52 -4.08 -3.28 -18.32
CA TYR A 52 -4.50 -3.35 -16.92
C TYR A 52 -4.19 -4.73 -16.30
N LYS A 53 -4.43 -5.82 -17.04
CA LYS A 53 -4.12 -7.18 -16.63
C LYS A 53 -2.62 -7.35 -16.36
N ASN A 54 -1.77 -6.84 -17.24
CA ASN A 54 -0.32 -6.95 -17.11
C ASN A 54 0.24 -6.09 -15.97
N LEU A 55 -0.23 -4.85 -15.82
CA LEU A 55 0.23 -3.96 -14.76
C LEU A 55 -0.13 -4.46 -13.35
N ASN A 56 -1.29 -5.08 -13.21
CA ASN A 56 -1.75 -5.62 -11.94
C ASN A 56 -1.36 -7.10 -11.72
N GLY A 57 -0.61 -7.69 -12.65
CA GLY A 57 -0.19 -9.09 -12.54
C GLY A 57 -1.34 -10.09 -12.56
N LEU A 58 -2.45 -9.77 -13.26
CA LEU A 58 -3.63 -10.63 -13.35
C LEU A 58 -3.44 -11.77 -14.37
N SER A 59 -2.28 -12.43 -14.38
CA SER A 59 -2.01 -13.62 -15.17
C SER A 59 -2.72 -14.85 -14.58
N ASP A 60 -2.92 -15.89 -15.36
CA ASP A 60 -3.59 -17.12 -14.91
C ASP A 60 -2.80 -17.83 -13.80
N ASN A 61 -1.49 -17.66 -13.78
CA ASN A 61 -0.62 -18.15 -12.71
C ASN A 61 -0.48 -17.10 -11.60
N TYR A 62 -0.93 -17.45 -10.39
CA TYR A 62 -0.94 -16.54 -9.23
C TYR A 62 0.47 -16.08 -8.81
N VAL A 63 1.45 -16.99 -8.87
CA VAL A 63 2.84 -16.69 -8.47
C VAL A 63 3.49 -15.75 -9.47
N LEU A 64 3.37 -16.04 -10.77
CA LEU A 64 3.88 -15.16 -11.82
C LEU A 64 3.18 -13.80 -11.83
N GLY A 65 1.88 -13.80 -11.55
CA GLY A 65 1.11 -12.57 -11.38
C GLY A 65 1.62 -11.70 -10.24
N TYR A 66 1.90 -12.31 -9.10
CA TYR A 66 2.48 -11.62 -7.95
C TYR A 66 3.87 -11.04 -8.26
N LEU A 67 4.74 -11.82 -8.90
CA LEU A 67 6.07 -11.35 -9.29
C LEU A 67 6.01 -10.17 -10.28
N ASN A 68 5.11 -10.21 -11.26
CA ASN A 68 4.88 -9.11 -12.18
C ASN A 68 4.35 -7.86 -11.47
N TRP A 69 3.41 -8.04 -10.56
CA TRP A 69 2.90 -6.95 -9.72
C TRP A 69 4.03 -6.35 -8.86
N LEU A 70 4.83 -7.19 -8.20
CA LEU A 70 5.95 -6.76 -7.37
C LEU A 70 7.00 -5.99 -8.19
N LYS A 71 7.32 -6.48 -9.40
CA LYS A 71 8.22 -5.80 -10.33
C LYS A 71 7.67 -4.41 -10.68
N ASN A 72 6.42 -4.30 -11.05
CA ASN A 72 5.78 -3.03 -11.39
C ASN A 72 5.73 -2.08 -10.18
N PHE A 73 5.51 -2.63 -8.98
CA PHE A 73 5.52 -1.87 -7.74
C PHE A 73 6.90 -1.25 -7.46
N VAL A 74 7.97 -2.04 -7.56
CA VAL A 74 9.35 -1.59 -7.31
C VAL A 74 9.84 -0.62 -8.39
N THR A 75 9.42 -0.80 -9.65
CA THR A 75 9.79 0.08 -10.77
C THR A 75 8.94 1.36 -10.85
N PHE A 76 8.07 1.62 -9.86
CA PHE A 76 7.13 2.77 -9.85
C PHE A 76 6.22 2.85 -11.07
N ASN A 77 6.03 1.74 -11.78
CA ASN A 77 5.11 1.62 -12.90
C ASN A 77 3.72 1.24 -12.40
N TRP A 78 3.10 2.15 -11.64
CA TRP A 78 1.83 1.89 -10.99
C TRP A 78 0.66 2.16 -11.94
N PRO A 79 -0.37 1.29 -11.94
CA PRO A 79 -1.56 1.51 -12.73
C PRO A 79 -2.32 2.74 -12.22
N ARG A 80 -3.09 3.34 -13.11
CA ARG A 80 -4.00 4.43 -12.74
C ARG A 80 -5.16 3.90 -11.90
N SER A 81 -5.67 4.73 -11.01
CA SER A 81 -6.82 4.37 -10.17
C SER A 81 -8.04 4.02 -11.02
N ILE A 82 -8.73 2.95 -10.64
CA ILE A 82 -9.95 2.47 -11.30
C ILE A 82 -11.05 3.56 -11.26
N LYS A 83 -11.17 4.28 -10.15
CA LYS A 83 -12.27 5.23 -9.87
C LYS A 83 -12.07 6.64 -10.42
N GLY A 84 -11.05 6.95 -11.17
CA GLY A 84 -10.92 8.35 -11.59
C GLY A 84 -9.77 8.67 -12.53
N SER A 85 -9.16 7.68 -13.16
CA SER A 85 -8.01 7.89 -14.05
C SER A 85 -6.86 8.71 -13.41
N ARG A 86 -6.89 8.89 -12.09
CA ARG A 86 -5.84 9.61 -11.34
C ARG A 86 -4.63 8.72 -11.19
N GLU A 87 -3.48 9.32 -11.30
CA GLU A 87 -2.23 8.63 -10.99
C GLU A 87 -2.18 8.31 -9.49
N VAL A 88 -1.85 7.06 -9.17
CA VAL A 88 -1.84 6.57 -7.78
C VAL A 88 -0.72 7.23 -6.98
N PHE A 89 0.43 7.46 -7.60
CA PHE A 89 1.60 8.00 -6.91
C PHE A 89 1.40 9.41 -6.33
N PRO A 90 0.90 10.42 -7.07
CA PRO A 90 0.63 11.74 -6.50
C PRO A 90 -0.41 11.69 -5.38
N ALA A 91 -1.50 10.93 -5.58
CA ALA A 91 -2.54 10.79 -4.57
C ALA A 91 -2.01 10.14 -3.28
N LEU A 92 -1.14 9.15 -3.39
CA LEU A 92 -0.49 8.52 -2.25
C LEU A 92 0.45 9.49 -1.52
N LYS A 93 1.25 10.25 -2.26
CA LYS A 93 2.15 11.26 -1.70
C LYS A 93 1.39 12.30 -0.87
N ASP A 94 0.28 12.80 -1.39
CA ASP A 94 -0.56 13.78 -0.70
C ASP A 94 -1.21 13.17 0.55
N ALA A 95 -1.72 11.96 0.46
CA ALA A 95 -2.28 11.24 1.59
C ALA A 95 -1.23 10.99 2.69
N MET A 96 -0.03 10.55 2.31
CA MET A 96 1.08 10.35 3.25
C MET A 96 1.50 11.65 3.91
N ALA A 97 1.62 12.75 3.16
CA ALA A 97 1.97 14.05 3.72
C ALA A 97 0.95 14.53 4.77
N ASN A 98 -0.34 14.35 4.49
CA ASN A 98 -1.41 14.66 5.43
C ASN A 98 -1.39 13.76 6.67
N THR A 99 -1.17 12.47 6.49
CA THR A 99 -1.06 11.51 7.61
C THR A 99 0.13 11.85 8.52
N VAL A 100 1.28 12.17 7.94
CA VAL A 100 2.47 12.59 8.72
C VAL A 100 2.21 13.88 9.47
N ARG A 101 1.59 14.89 8.84
CA ARG A 101 1.25 16.17 9.51
C ARG A 101 0.31 15.93 10.69
N LEU A 102 -0.78 15.20 10.46
CA LEU A 102 -1.75 14.91 11.52
C LEU A 102 -1.15 14.05 12.62
N GLY A 103 -0.38 13.03 12.28
CA GLY A 103 0.29 12.16 13.23
C GLY A 103 1.31 12.91 14.09
N THR A 104 2.08 13.83 13.49
CA THR A 104 3.03 14.67 14.23
C THR A 104 2.32 15.62 15.19
N LEU A 105 1.27 16.29 14.73
CA LEU A 105 0.47 17.18 15.60
C LEU A 105 -0.17 16.41 16.76
N ALA A 106 -0.80 15.28 16.46
CA ALA A 106 -1.41 14.42 17.48
C ALA A 106 -0.38 13.91 18.51
N SER A 107 0.82 13.55 18.05
CA SER A 107 1.91 13.13 18.94
C SER A 107 2.39 14.24 19.84
N ILE A 108 2.57 15.45 19.33
CA ILE A 108 2.99 16.61 20.11
C ILE A 108 1.94 16.91 21.19
N VAL A 109 0.66 16.97 20.82
CA VAL A 109 -0.43 17.22 21.77
C VAL A 109 -0.52 16.09 22.79
N GLY A 110 -0.43 14.84 22.37
CA GLY A 110 -0.47 13.68 23.25
C GLY A 110 0.66 13.66 24.27
N ILE A 111 1.89 13.98 23.85
CA ILE A 111 3.04 14.11 24.76
C ILE A 111 2.85 15.26 25.73
N ALA A 112 2.42 16.43 25.25
CA ALA A 112 2.20 17.58 26.11
C ALA A 112 1.15 17.30 27.20
N VAL A 113 -0.01 16.74 26.80
CA VAL A 113 -1.07 16.35 27.74
C VAL A 113 -0.61 15.27 28.70
N GLY A 114 0.08 14.22 28.18
CA GLY A 114 0.62 13.14 28.98
C GLY A 114 1.62 13.62 30.04
N LEU A 115 2.53 14.51 29.67
CA LEU A 115 3.46 15.13 30.61
C LEU A 115 2.74 15.98 31.65
N PHE A 116 1.77 16.78 31.23
CA PHE A 116 1.00 17.65 32.15
C PHE A 116 0.28 16.80 33.20
N VAL A 117 -0.45 15.79 32.74
CA VAL A 117 -1.18 14.87 33.64
C VAL A 117 -0.21 14.07 34.53
N GLY A 118 0.91 13.60 33.97
CA GLY A 118 1.92 12.85 34.72
C GLY A 118 2.57 13.68 35.83
N ILE A 119 2.95 14.95 35.54
CA ILE A 119 3.49 15.85 36.54
C ILE A 119 2.47 16.15 37.65
N PHE A 120 1.21 16.41 37.29
CA PHE A 120 0.15 16.65 38.26
C PHE A 120 -0.09 15.45 39.16
N ALA A 121 -0.08 14.23 38.60
CA ALA A 121 -0.26 12.99 39.37
C ALA A 121 0.91 12.69 40.31
N ALA A 122 2.12 13.09 39.94
CA ALA A 122 3.33 12.89 40.75
C ALA A 122 3.46 13.88 41.91
N LEU A 123 2.81 15.05 41.81
CA LEU A 123 2.85 16.11 42.84
C LEU A 123 1.77 15.96 43.92
N LYS A 124 0.87 14.97 43.75
CA LYS A 124 -0.22 14.67 44.69
C LYS A 124 0.08 13.42 45.51
#